data_71a0ef8a48bd38dbd5673708bb09befa
#
_entry.id   71a0ef8a48bd38dbd5673708bb09befa
#
_cell.length_a   1.000
_cell.length_b   1.000
_cell.length_c   1.000
_cell.angle_alpha   90.00
_cell.angle_beta   90.00
_cell.angle_gamma   90.00
#
_symmetry.space_group_name_H-M   'P 1'
#
loop_
_entity.id
_entity.type
_entity.pdbx_description
1 polymer ?
#
loop_
_entity_poly.entity_id
_entity_poly.type
_entity_poly.pdbx_seq_one_letter_code
_entity_poly.pdbx_strand_id
1 'polypeptide(L)'
;KRLLLILALVAGQSAASQPLPVIEVYTPSVCLACIEWAEHLRQNGFTVKVTQTEDMESVKRRLKVPKDLEAVPSATVAGYFIEGHVHADQIKELLTEKPKALGLAVPGLPLGAPGREFSSPTCETACTMLDKDSTATPRVRREFYETLLVKKDGKTSIYARH
;
A
#
# COMPACT_ATOMS: atom_id res chain seq x y z
N LYS A 1 -1.64 -59.14 32.65
CA LYS A 1 -0.94 -57.98 32.12
C LYS A 1 -1.91 -57.22 31.22
N ARG A 2 -2.49 -56.10 31.70
CA ARG A 2 -3.40 -55.22 30.92
C ARG A 2 -2.55 -54.10 30.33
N LEU A 3 -2.47 -54.07 29.02
CA LEU A 3 -1.78 -53.02 28.26
C LEU A 3 -2.79 -51.88 28.04
N LEU A 4 -2.59 -50.74 28.71
CA LEU A 4 -3.36 -49.54 28.49
C LEU A 4 -2.76 -48.78 27.31
N LEU A 5 -3.48 -48.73 26.17
CA LEU A 5 -3.16 -47.87 25.03
C LEU A 5 -3.64 -46.43 25.36
N ILE A 6 -2.71 -45.55 25.57
CA ILE A 6 -2.98 -44.12 25.68
C ILE A 6 -3.03 -43.53 24.26
N LEU A 7 -4.24 -43.22 23.80
CA LEU A 7 -4.46 -42.53 22.54
C LEU A 7 -4.26 -41.02 22.77
N ALA A 8 -3.12 -40.49 22.34
CA ALA A 8 -2.85 -39.07 22.40
C ALA A 8 -3.64 -38.33 21.29
N LEU A 9 -4.70 -37.60 21.65
CA LEU A 9 -5.39 -36.68 20.76
C LEU A 9 -4.48 -35.47 20.52
N VAL A 10 -3.88 -35.39 19.34
CA VAL A 10 -3.22 -34.16 18.86
C VAL A 10 -4.32 -33.21 18.39
N ALA A 11 -4.73 -32.29 19.26
CA ALA A 11 -5.62 -31.19 18.89
C ALA A 11 -4.83 -30.23 17.98
N GLY A 12 -5.05 -30.33 16.68
CA GLY A 12 -4.54 -29.37 15.69
C GLY A 12 -5.14 -27.98 15.96
N GLN A 13 -4.35 -27.09 16.55
CA GLN A 13 -4.73 -25.67 16.68
C GLN A 13 -4.69 -25.04 15.29
N SER A 14 -5.85 -24.83 14.67
CA SER A 14 -5.97 -23.93 13.52
C SER A 14 -5.62 -22.53 13.99
N ALA A 15 -4.43 -22.04 13.60
CA ALA A 15 -4.06 -20.65 13.80
C ALA A 15 -5.02 -19.76 12.98
N ALA A 16 -6.05 -19.21 13.61
CA ALA A 16 -6.90 -18.20 13.01
C ALA A 16 -6.01 -17.00 12.66
N SER A 17 -5.90 -16.66 11.37
CA SER A 17 -5.15 -15.48 10.95
C SER A 17 -5.80 -14.25 11.58
N GLN A 18 -5.01 -13.46 12.30
CA GLN A 18 -5.48 -12.21 12.89
C GLN A 18 -5.95 -11.28 11.76
N PRO A 19 -7.10 -10.60 11.93
CA PRO A 19 -7.56 -9.65 10.92
C PRO A 19 -6.53 -8.52 10.75
N LEU A 20 -6.32 -8.11 9.49
CA LEU A 20 -5.43 -7.00 9.19
C LEU A 20 -5.98 -5.69 9.81
N PRO A 21 -5.12 -4.80 10.30
CA PRO A 21 -5.55 -3.52 10.84
C PRO A 21 -6.21 -2.65 9.74
N VAL A 22 -7.09 -1.75 10.16
CA VAL A 22 -7.73 -0.79 9.25
C VAL A 22 -6.69 0.18 8.72
N ILE A 23 -6.72 0.43 7.40
CA ILE A 23 -5.96 1.49 6.75
C ILE A 23 -6.84 2.72 6.60
N GLU A 24 -6.39 3.85 7.11
CA GLU A 24 -7.03 5.16 6.90
C GLU A 24 -6.31 5.87 5.78
N VAL A 25 -7.00 6.10 4.66
CA VAL A 25 -6.48 6.70 3.43
C VAL A 25 -7.00 8.11 3.29
N TYR A 26 -6.11 9.06 3.01
CA TYR A 26 -6.43 10.46 2.75
C TYR A 26 -6.11 10.79 1.31
N THR A 27 -7.07 11.37 0.60
CA THR A 27 -6.95 11.68 -0.84
C THR A 27 -7.45 13.08 -1.14
N PRO A 28 -6.93 13.75 -2.20
CA PRO A 28 -7.62 14.89 -2.79
C PRO A 28 -9.00 14.47 -3.30
N SER A 29 -9.92 15.42 -3.48
CA SER A 29 -11.30 15.15 -3.92
C SER A 29 -11.38 14.46 -5.28
N VAL A 30 -10.43 14.72 -6.17
CA VAL A 30 -10.37 14.10 -7.51
C VAL A 30 -9.05 13.35 -7.66
N CYS A 31 -9.05 12.06 -7.36
CA CYS A 31 -7.88 11.20 -7.51
C CYS A 31 -8.31 9.78 -7.88
N LEU A 32 -8.45 9.50 -9.19
CA LEU A 32 -8.85 8.16 -9.65
C LEU A 32 -7.84 7.09 -9.28
N ALA A 33 -6.54 7.35 -9.44
CA ALA A 33 -5.52 6.39 -9.04
C ALA A 33 -5.52 6.08 -7.53
N CYS A 34 -5.89 7.06 -6.69
CA CYS A 34 -6.04 6.83 -5.26
C CYS A 34 -7.23 5.89 -4.96
N ILE A 35 -8.33 6.01 -5.72
CA ILE A 35 -9.47 5.11 -5.61
C ILE A 35 -9.09 3.69 -6.00
N GLU A 36 -8.39 3.54 -7.12
CA GLU A 36 -7.90 2.25 -7.61
C GLU A 36 -6.90 1.62 -6.61
N TRP A 37 -6.01 2.42 -6.03
CA TRP A 37 -5.10 1.94 -4.99
C TRP A 37 -5.86 1.49 -3.72
N ALA A 38 -6.86 2.24 -3.28
CA ALA A 38 -7.71 1.83 -2.16
C ALA A 38 -8.43 0.51 -2.45
N GLU A 39 -8.86 0.30 -3.69
CA GLU A 39 -9.47 -0.97 -4.12
C GLU A 39 -8.45 -2.11 -4.14
N HIS A 40 -7.23 -1.88 -4.65
CA HIS A 40 -6.13 -2.83 -4.56
C HIS A 40 -5.89 -3.29 -3.10
N LEU A 41 -5.92 -2.38 -2.13
CA LEU A 41 -5.79 -2.74 -0.72
C LEU A 41 -6.95 -3.61 -0.23
N ARG A 42 -8.20 -3.29 -0.63
CA ARG A 42 -9.38 -4.09 -0.26
C ARG A 42 -9.32 -5.50 -0.82
N GLN A 43 -8.96 -5.64 -2.10
CA GLN A 43 -8.78 -6.93 -2.78
C GLN A 43 -7.69 -7.78 -2.12
N ASN A 44 -6.74 -7.14 -1.45
CA ASN A 44 -5.69 -7.80 -0.67
C ASN A 44 -6.03 -8.00 0.81
N GLY A 45 -7.30 -7.84 1.19
CA GLY A 45 -7.82 -8.21 2.51
C GLY A 45 -7.77 -7.10 3.57
N PHE A 46 -7.41 -5.86 3.21
CA PHE A 46 -7.46 -4.75 4.13
C PHE A 46 -8.87 -4.15 4.24
N THR A 47 -9.26 -3.74 5.43
CA THR A 47 -10.37 -2.81 5.62
C THR A 47 -9.84 -1.39 5.40
N VAL A 48 -10.43 -0.66 4.43
CA VAL A 48 -9.96 0.66 4.01
C VAL A 48 -11.02 1.72 4.25
N LYS A 49 -10.67 2.73 5.04
CA LYS A 49 -11.46 3.96 5.22
C LYS A 49 -10.83 5.07 4.38
N VAL A 50 -11.61 5.70 3.50
CA VAL A 50 -11.14 6.79 2.65
C VAL A 50 -11.73 8.11 3.16
N THR A 51 -10.88 9.10 3.36
CA THR A 51 -11.24 10.47 3.68
C THR A 51 -10.71 11.39 2.60
N GLN A 52 -11.63 12.10 1.93
CA GLN A 52 -11.26 13.13 0.96
C GLN A 52 -11.00 14.45 1.67
N THR A 53 -9.93 15.14 1.30
CA THR A 53 -9.57 16.45 1.84
C THR A 53 -8.75 17.26 0.85
N GLU A 54 -8.99 18.57 0.80
CA GLU A 54 -8.15 19.51 0.04
C GLU A 54 -6.87 19.89 0.79
N ASP A 55 -6.85 19.70 2.12
CA ASP A 55 -5.68 20.01 2.96
C ASP A 55 -4.78 18.79 3.17
N MET A 56 -4.24 18.26 2.07
CA MET A 56 -3.27 17.17 2.09
C MET A 56 -1.98 17.55 2.82
N GLU A 57 -1.62 18.85 2.80
CA GLU A 57 -0.41 19.30 3.49
C GLU A 57 -0.50 19.10 5.02
N SER A 58 -1.62 19.42 5.64
CA SER A 58 -1.83 19.17 7.07
C SER A 58 -1.84 17.69 7.40
N VAL A 59 -2.39 16.84 6.51
CA VAL A 59 -2.34 15.38 6.67
C VAL A 59 -0.88 14.92 6.68
N LYS A 60 -0.08 15.30 5.71
CA LYS A 60 1.33 14.89 5.58
C LYS A 60 2.18 15.36 6.77
N ARG A 61 1.99 16.60 7.22
CA ARG A 61 2.65 17.11 8.43
C ARG A 61 2.30 16.28 9.66
N ARG A 62 1.02 15.95 9.85
CA ARG A 62 0.55 15.11 10.97
C ARG A 62 1.15 13.71 10.92
N LEU A 63 1.24 13.12 9.74
CA LEU A 63 1.82 11.80 9.52
C LEU A 63 3.36 11.81 9.53
N LYS A 64 3.99 13.00 9.56
CA LYS A 64 5.44 13.20 9.51
C LYS A 64 6.08 12.66 8.23
N VAL A 65 5.39 12.80 7.10
CA VAL A 65 5.91 12.45 5.79
C VAL A 65 7.02 13.46 5.43
N PRO A 66 8.24 13.00 5.09
CA PRO A 66 9.30 13.90 4.62
C PRO A 66 8.90 14.59 3.32
N LYS A 67 9.25 15.88 3.19
CA LYS A 67 8.82 16.73 2.07
C LYS A 67 9.25 16.20 0.70
N ASP A 68 10.43 15.65 0.63
CA ASP A 68 11.03 15.05 -0.57
C ASP A 68 10.42 13.70 -0.98
N LEU A 69 9.61 13.10 -0.11
CA LEU A 69 8.92 11.83 -0.36
C LEU A 69 7.42 11.99 -0.54
N GLU A 70 6.90 13.21 -0.49
CA GLU A 70 5.48 13.45 -0.62
C GLU A 70 4.93 12.96 -1.96
N ALA A 71 3.84 12.22 -1.90
CA ALA A 71 3.09 11.68 -3.03
C ALA A 71 1.58 11.72 -2.72
N VAL A 72 0.77 11.05 -3.48
CA VAL A 72 -0.64 10.80 -3.20
C VAL A 72 -0.97 9.34 -3.55
N PRO A 73 -1.87 8.72 -2.80
CA PRO A 73 -2.51 9.15 -1.54
C PRO A 73 -1.55 9.08 -0.35
N SER A 74 -1.96 9.65 0.80
CA SER A 74 -1.31 9.42 2.10
C SER A 74 -2.20 8.55 2.96
N ALA A 75 -1.62 7.60 3.70
CA ALA A 75 -2.40 6.73 4.56
C ALA A 75 -1.69 6.46 5.89
N THR A 76 -2.43 5.91 6.85
CA THR A 76 -1.86 5.40 8.11
C THR A 76 -2.42 4.02 8.43
N VAL A 77 -1.56 3.15 8.98
CA VAL A 77 -1.90 1.80 9.43
C VAL A 77 -1.02 1.40 10.60
N ALA A 78 -1.62 1.00 11.70
CA ALA A 78 -0.90 0.52 12.91
C ALA A 78 0.26 1.45 13.35
N GLY A 79 0.12 2.76 13.18
CA GLY A 79 1.12 3.77 13.56
C GLY A 79 2.19 4.07 12.51
N TYR A 80 2.19 3.37 11.38
CA TYR A 80 3.03 3.69 10.22
C TYR A 80 2.27 4.60 9.26
N PHE A 81 2.97 5.52 8.59
CA PHE A 81 2.44 6.15 7.40
C PHE A 81 2.72 5.30 6.15
N ILE A 82 1.84 5.41 5.17
CA ILE A 82 2.02 4.86 3.83
C ILE A 82 1.81 6.03 2.86
N GLU A 83 2.84 6.36 2.09
CA GLU A 83 2.82 7.48 1.17
C GLU A 83 2.94 7.01 -0.26
N GLY A 84 2.00 7.43 -1.13
CA GLY A 84 1.93 6.98 -2.50
C GLY A 84 1.40 5.55 -2.66
N HIS A 85 1.63 4.99 -3.82
CA HIS A 85 1.02 3.73 -4.27
C HIS A 85 1.84 2.49 -3.87
N VAL A 86 2.02 2.28 -2.56
CA VAL A 86 2.73 1.12 -2.01
C VAL A 86 1.92 -0.15 -2.22
N HIS A 87 2.57 -1.26 -2.59
CA HIS A 87 1.93 -2.56 -2.76
C HIS A 87 1.37 -3.11 -1.44
N ALA A 88 0.19 -3.73 -1.49
CA ALA A 88 -0.46 -4.32 -0.33
C ALA A 88 0.43 -5.36 0.39
N ASP A 89 1.19 -6.15 -0.36
CA ASP A 89 2.07 -7.18 0.23
C ASP A 89 3.21 -6.55 1.03
N GLN A 90 3.75 -5.43 0.59
CA GLN A 90 4.77 -4.69 1.35
C GLN A 90 4.21 -4.09 2.64
N ILE A 91 2.95 -3.65 2.61
CA ILE A 91 2.28 -3.20 3.83
C ILE A 91 2.07 -4.38 4.80
N LYS A 92 1.71 -5.57 4.31
CA LYS A 92 1.61 -6.78 5.13
C LYS A 92 2.96 -7.19 5.73
N GLU A 93 4.02 -7.12 4.93
CA GLU A 93 5.39 -7.38 5.37
C GLU A 93 5.81 -6.39 6.47
N LEU A 94 5.60 -5.09 6.26
CA LEU A 94 5.84 -4.04 7.26
C LEU A 94 5.11 -4.33 8.59
N LEU A 95 3.83 -4.75 8.51
CA LEU A 95 3.01 -5.07 9.68
C LEU A 95 3.48 -6.34 10.40
N THR A 96 4.11 -7.26 9.68
CA THR A 96 4.68 -8.50 10.22
C THR A 96 6.03 -8.25 10.88
N GLU A 97 6.93 -7.56 10.19
CA GLU A 97 8.30 -7.26 10.65
C GLU A 97 8.34 -6.23 11.76
N LYS A 98 7.40 -5.28 11.76
CA LYS A 98 7.29 -4.18 12.74
C LYS A 98 8.61 -3.43 12.96
N PRO A 99 9.29 -2.97 11.89
CA PRO A 99 10.55 -2.28 12.02
C PRO A 99 10.39 -0.95 12.78
N LYS A 100 11.48 -0.47 13.39
CA LYS A 100 11.53 0.86 14.03
C LYS A 100 11.61 1.97 12.97
N ALA A 101 10.52 2.18 12.24
CA ALA A 101 10.39 3.13 11.14
C ALA A 101 9.22 4.08 11.35
N LEU A 102 9.12 5.10 10.49
CA LEU A 102 7.95 5.99 10.38
C LEU A 102 6.92 5.41 9.42
N GLY A 103 7.36 4.77 8.33
CA GLY A 103 6.48 4.21 7.33
C GLY A 103 7.17 3.81 6.03
N LEU A 104 6.36 3.60 4.99
CA LEU A 104 6.80 3.33 3.62
C LEU A 104 6.40 4.48 2.70
N ALA A 105 7.23 4.72 1.67
CA ALA A 105 6.93 5.70 0.63
C ALA A 105 7.27 5.17 -0.76
N VAL A 106 6.39 5.44 -1.71
CA VAL A 106 6.63 5.39 -3.16
C VAL A 106 6.52 6.82 -3.66
N PRO A 107 7.64 7.55 -3.80
CA PRO A 107 7.63 8.94 -4.26
C PRO A 107 7.10 9.05 -5.70
N GLY A 108 6.42 10.14 -5.98
CA GLY A 108 5.85 10.38 -7.31
C GLY A 108 4.61 9.52 -7.57
N LEU A 109 4.42 9.19 -8.83
CA LEU A 109 3.26 8.43 -9.30
C LEU A 109 3.68 7.49 -10.45
N PRO A 110 4.57 6.49 -10.16
CA PRO A 110 5.19 5.68 -11.20
C PRO A 110 4.17 4.83 -11.94
N LEU A 111 4.37 4.68 -13.25
CA LEU A 111 3.56 3.80 -14.09
C LEU A 111 3.78 2.34 -13.72
N GLY A 112 2.70 1.60 -13.55
CA GLY A 112 2.73 0.20 -13.14
C GLY A 112 2.63 -0.01 -11.63
N ALA A 113 2.66 1.04 -10.82
CA ALA A 113 2.30 0.93 -9.40
C ALA A 113 0.80 0.58 -9.26
N PRO A 114 0.37 -0.02 -8.13
CA PRO A 114 -1.03 -0.37 -7.90
C PRO A 114 -1.96 0.84 -8.07
N GLY A 115 -2.97 0.72 -8.93
CA GLY A 115 -3.86 1.82 -9.33
C GLY A 115 -3.30 2.71 -10.44
N ARG A 116 -2.12 2.38 -11.00
CA ARG A 116 -1.47 3.08 -12.11
C ARG A 116 -1.10 2.14 -13.26
N GLU A 117 -1.64 0.94 -13.29
CA GLU A 117 -1.30 -0.08 -14.29
C GLU A 117 -1.74 0.30 -15.70
N PHE A 118 -2.84 1.08 -15.81
CA PHE A 118 -3.48 1.41 -17.09
C PHE A 118 -3.56 2.91 -17.37
N SER A 119 -2.70 3.73 -16.77
CA SER A 119 -2.76 5.17 -16.95
C SER A 119 -2.11 5.65 -18.25
N SER A 120 -2.75 6.61 -18.93
CA SER A 120 -2.14 7.31 -20.07
C SER A 120 -0.98 8.20 -19.61
N PRO A 121 0.14 8.26 -20.39
CA PRO A 121 1.26 9.16 -20.07
C PRO A 121 0.90 10.65 -20.12
N THR A 122 -0.23 11.01 -20.75
CA THR A 122 -0.69 12.42 -20.86
C THR A 122 -1.60 12.83 -19.70
N CYS A 123 -1.91 11.93 -18.79
CA CYS A 123 -2.77 12.22 -17.65
C CYS A 123 -1.95 12.38 -16.37
N GLU A 124 -1.55 13.61 -16.06
CA GLU A 124 -0.77 13.94 -14.86
C GLU A 124 -1.55 13.76 -13.55
N THR A 125 -2.88 13.68 -13.61
CA THR A 125 -3.78 13.59 -12.45
C THR A 125 -4.54 12.27 -12.38
N ALA A 126 -3.84 11.14 -12.65
CA ALA A 126 -4.37 9.81 -12.38
C ALA A 126 -5.57 9.37 -13.23
N CYS A 127 -5.63 9.75 -14.49
CA CYS A 127 -6.62 9.17 -15.40
C CYS A 127 -6.19 7.77 -15.82
N THR A 128 -6.90 6.76 -15.39
CA THR A 128 -6.93 5.45 -16.06
C THR A 128 -7.70 5.61 -17.38
N MET A 129 -7.00 5.95 -18.46
CA MET A 129 -7.59 5.89 -19.79
C MET A 129 -7.02 4.68 -20.51
N LEU A 130 -7.87 3.74 -20.82
CA LEU A 130 -7.59 2.74 -21.84
C LEU A 130 -7.23 3.48 -23.12
N ASP A 131 -6.02 3.28 -23.60
CA ASP A 131 -5.56 3.79 -24.89
C ASP A 131 -6.54 3.31 -25.94
N LYS A 132 -7.29 4.23 -26.55
CA LYS A 132 -8.39 3.94 -27.49
C LYS A 132 -7.90 3.50 -28.86
N ASP A 133 -6.64 3.22 -29.00
CA ASP A 133 -6.09 2.62 -30.22
C ASP A 133 -6.37 1.11 -30.21
N SER A 134 -7.55 0.79 -30.71
CA SER A 134 -8.34 -0.41 -30.53
C SER A 134 -7.81 -1.66 -31.24
N THR A 135 -6.54 -1.72 -31.61
CA THR A 135 -5.94 -2.90 -32.27
C THR A 135 -4.74 -3.48 -31.53
N ALA A 136 -4.24 -2.83 -30.50
CA ALA A 136 -3.13 -3.34 -29.70
C ALA A 136 -3.63 -3.83 -28.35
N THR A 137 -3.21 -5.01 -27.95
CA THR A 137 -3.35 -5.50 -26.57
C THR A 137 -2.87 -4.42 -25.61
N PRO A 138 -3.63 -4.05 -24.55
CA PRO A 138 -3.22 -3.03 -23.61
C PRO A 138 -1.85 -3.38 -23.05
N ARG A 139 -0.82 -2.64 -23.45
CA ARG A 139 0.52 -2.82 -22.90
C ARG A 139 0.57 -2.09 -21.57
N VAL A 140 0.69 -2.83 -20.49
CA VAL A 140 1.00 -2.27 -19.18
C VAL A 140 2.37 -1.59 -19.30
N ARG A 141 2.39 -0.26 -19.28
CA ARG A 141 3.64 0.49 -19.19
C ARG A 141 4.10 0.42 -17.74
N ARG A 142 5.34 0.05 -17.52
CA ARG A 142 5.96 0.02 -16.20
C ARG A 142 7.20 0.88 -16.19
N GLU A 143 7.37 1.61 -15.11
CA GLU A 143 8.60 2.32 -14.78
C GLU A 143 9.31 1.55 -13.67
N PHE A 144 10.63 1.64 -13.64
CA PHE A 144 11.37 1.16 -12.48
C PHE A 144 11.19 2.16 -11.33
N TYR A 145 10.75 1.69 -10.19
CA TYR A 145 10.60 2.51 -9.00
C TYR A 145 10.93 1.70 -7.74
N GLU A 146 11.11 2.40 -6.65
CA GLU A 146 11.45 1.80 -5.37
C GLU A 146 10.39 2.15 -4.33
N THR A 147 10.11 1.20 -3.45
CA THR A 147 9.45 1.46 -2.18
C THR A 147 10.53 1.72 -1.15
N LEU A 148 10.44 2.82 -0.44
CA LEU A 148 11.41 3.26 0.55
C LEU A 148 10.88 3.04 1.96
N LEU A 149 11.70 2.47 2.85
CA LEU A 149 11.47 2.46 4.28
C LEU A 149 12.00 3.76 4.88
N VAL A 150 11.14 4.52 5.54
CA VAL A 150 11.49 5.80 6.17
C VAL A 150 11.74 5.58 7.66
N LYS A 151 12.99 5.76 8.09
CA LYS A 151 13.41 5.56 9.48
C LYS A 151 13.04 6.76 10.36
N LYS A 152 13.06 6.55 11.68
CA LYS A 152 12.72 7.59 12.66
C LYS A 152 13.67 8.80 12.63
N ASP A 153 14.88 8.64 12.14
CA ASP A 153 15.90 9.70 11.96
C ASP A 153 15.74 10.44 10.62
N GLY A 154 14.68 10.13 9.84
CA GLY A 154 14.41 10.71 8.52
C GLY A 154 15.19 10.07 7.37
N LYS A 155 16.14 9.19 7.64
CA LYS A 155 16.87 8.48 6.58
C LYS A 155 15.98 7.43 5.92
N THR A 156 16.24 7.19 4.64
CA THR A 156 15.56 6.17 3.86
C THR A 156 16.48 4.98 3.57
N SER A 157 15.87 3.85 3.33
CA SER A 157 16.52 2.68 2.72
C SER A 157 15.55 2.02 1.75
N ILE A 158 16.08 1.39 0.71
CA ILE A 158 15.26 0.64 -0.24
C ILE A 158 14.59 -0.51 0.51
N TYR A 159 13.27 -0.58 0.42
CA TYR A 159 12.46 -1.67 0.97
C TYR A 159 12.15 -2.71 -0.10
N ALA A 160 11.76 -2.25 -1.30
CA ALA A 160 11.54 -3.11 -2.46
C ALA A 160 11.84 -2.36 -3.77
N ARG A 161 12.11 -3.13 -4.85
CA ARG A 161 12.27 -2.64 -6.22
C ARG A 161 11.22 -3.28 -7.13
N HIS A 162 10.74 -2.49 -8.10
CA HIS A 162 9.67 -2.88 -9.03
C HIS A 162 10.07 -2.65 -10.46
#